data_7ae8ec59948e2eca08d0237eee18d001
#
_entry.id   7ae8ec59948e2eca08d0237eee18d001
#
_cell.length_a   1.000
_cell.length_b   1.000
_cell.length_c   1.000
_cell.angle_alpha   90.00
_cell.angle_beta   90.00
_cell.angle_gamma   90.00
#
_symmetry.space_group_name_H-M   'P 1'
#
loop_
_entity.id
_entity.type
_entity.pdbx_description
1 polymer ?
#
loop_
_entity_poly.entity_id
_entity_poly.type
_entity_poly.pdbx_seq_one_letter_code
_entity_poly.pdbx_strand_id
1 'polypeptide(L)'
;MLKWEQVTVDTRDPATLGAWWAEALGWVVVDNDSHVFEIRPAPDQIPDLMFLSNPDTKSVKNRLHLDLRPDDQDREVARFLSLGATRVDVGQGDATWVVLQDPEGNEFCVLRSDQDA
;
A
#
# COMPACT_ATOMS: atom_id res chain seq x y z
N MET A 1 13.10 14.17 -20.36
CA MET A 1 12.25 14.30 -19.16
C MET A 1 11.85 12.91 -18.68
N LEU A 2 11.80 12.71 -17.38
CA LEU A 2 11.42 11.43 -16.79
C LEU A 2 9.94 11.46 -16.37
N LYS A 3 9.29 10.30 -16.49
CA LYS A 3 7.99 10.05 -15.90
C LYS A 3 8.13 9.04 -14.76
N TRP A 4 7.35 9.21 -13.73
CA TRP A 4 7.26 8.20 -12.66
C TRP A 4 6.19 7.19 -13.06
N GLU A 5 6.63 6.03 -13.54
CA GLU A 5 5.70 5.03 -14.08
C GLU A 5 5.02 4.25 -12.98
N GLN A 6 5.80 3.70 -12.01
CA GLN A 6 5.22 2.78 -11.04
C GLN A 6 6.13 2.57 -9.84
N VAL A 7 5.52 2.04 -8.79
CA VAL A 7 6.22 1.42 -7.66
C VAL A 7 6.03 -0.08 -7.80
N THR A 8 7.12 -0.83 -7.76
CA THR A 8 7.07 -2.29 -7.80
C THR A 8 7.27 -2.85 -6.40
N VAL A 9 6.38 -3.75 -5.98
CA VAL A 9 6.43 -4.44 -4.70
C VAL A 9 6.75 -5.89 -4.98
N ASP A 10 7.87 -6.38 -4.45
CA ASP A 10 8.20 -7.79 -4.51
C ASP A 10 7.35 -8.56 -3.50
N THR A 11 6.80 -9.69 -3.92
CA THR A 11 5.88 -10.46 -3.09
C THR A 11 5.95 -11.92 -3.49
N ARG A 12 5.70 -12.80 -2.54
CA ARG A 12 5.60 -14.23 -2.83
C ARG A 12 4.30 -14.61 -3.51
N ASP A 13 3.28 -13.74 -3.43
CA ASP A 13 1.96 -14.00 -4.02
C ASP A 13 1.39 -12.70 -4.59
N PRO A 14 1.77 -12.36 -5.84
CA PRO A 14 1.29 -11.12 -6.45
C PRO A 14 -0.23 -11.01 -6.53
N ALA A 15 -0.92 -12.12 -6.83
CA ALA A 15 -2.37 -12.07 -6.97
C ALA A 15 -3.06 -11.75 -5.65
N THR A 16 -2.63 -12.37 -4.55
CA THR A 16 -3.25 -12.15 -3.25
C THR A 16 -2.93 -10.76 -2.71
N LEU A 17 -1.66 -10.37 -2.73
CA LEU A 17 -1.28 -9.05 -2.21
C LEU A 17 -1.80 -7.93 -3.11
N GLY A 18 -1.70 -8.11 -4.44
CA GLY A 18 -2.17 -7.11 -5.39
C GLY A 18 -3.68 -6.90 -5.30
N ALA A 19 -4.46 -7.98 -5.16
CA ALA A 19 -5.91 -7.86 -4.98
C ALA A 19 -6.26 -7.15 -3.68
N TRP A 20 -5.52 -7.41 -2.61
CA TRP A 20 -5.72 -6.73 -1.33
C TRP A 20 -5.53 -5.21 -1.47
N TRP A 21 -4.45 -4.80 -2.13
CA TRP A 21 -4.19 -3.38 -2.33
C TRP A 21 -5.19 -2.74 -3.30
N ALA A 22 -5.61 -3.48 -4.34
CA ALA A 22 -6.65 -2.99 -5.26
C ALA A 22 -7.94 -2.69 -4.51
N GLU A 23 -8.36 -3.57 -3.61
CA GLU A 23 -9.54 -3.36 -2.78
C GLU A 23 -9.32 -2.20 -1.80
N ALA A 24 -8.19 -2.17 -1.13
CA ALA A 24 -7.88 -1.13 -0.14
C ALA A 24 -7.88 0.27 -0.75
N LEU A 25 -7.33 0.42 -1.95
CA LEU A 25 -7.22 1.71 -2.62
C LEU A 25 -8.41 2.03 -3.53
N GLY A 26 -9.24 1.03 -3.85
CA GLY A 26 -10.30 1.20 -4.84
C GLY A 26 -9.74 1.36 -6.26
N TRP A 27 -8.61 0.72 -6.56
CA TRP A 27 -7.93 0.82 -7.85
C TRP A 27 -8.33 -0.33 -8.77
N VAL A 28 -8.13 -0.13 -10.08
CA VAL A 28 -8.49 -1.12 -11.08
C VAL A 28 -7.30 -2.03 -11.41
N VAL A 29 -7.58 -3.30 -11.69
CA VAL A 29 -6.58 -4.27 -12.12
C VAL A 29 -6.38 -4.13 -13.62
N VAL A 30 -5.14 -3.88 -14.04
CA VAL A 30 -4.82 -3.69 -15.47
C VAL A 30 -3.96 -4.82 -16.03
N ASP A 31 -3.31 -5.62 -15.19
CA ASP A 31 -2.58 -6.81 -15.62
C ASP A 31 -2.60 -7.84 -14.49
N ASN A 32 -2.76 -9.10 -14.86
CA ASN A 32 -2.84 -10.20 -13.90
C ASN A 32 -2.40 -11.49 -14.58
N ASP A 33 -1.14 -11.86 -14.38
CA ASP A 33 -0.63 -13.16 -14.81
C ASP A 33 0.04 -13.87 -13.62
N SER A 34 0.70 -15.01 -13.88
CA SER A 34 1.27 -15.82 -12.80
C SER A 34 2.41 -15.13 -12.05
N HIS A 35 3.03 -14.10 -12.61
CA HIS A 35 4.21 -13.44 -12.05
C HIS A 35 4.01 -11.97 -11.74
N VAL A 36 2.95 -11.36 -12.29
CA VAL A 36 2.73 -9.93 -12.22
C VAL A 36 1.27 -9.65 -11.92
N PHE A 37 1.01 -8.70 -11.03
CA PHE A 37 -0.32 -8.16 -10.78
C PHE A 37 -0.17 -6.64 -10.72
N GLU A 38 -0.82 -5.93 -11.63
CA GLU A 38 -0.67 -4.48 -11.75
C GLU A 38 -2.00 -3.78 -11.54
N ILE A 39 -2.00 -2.73 -10.73
CA ILE A 39 -3.20 -1.94 -10.43
C ILE A 39 -2.92 -0.46 -10.67
N ARG A 40 -3.97 0.28 -11.07
CA ARG A 40 -3.91 1.73 -11.33
C ARG A 40 -5.11 2.43 -10.73
N PRO A 41 -4.97 3.75 -10.42
CA PRO A 41 -6.14 4.56 -10.00
C PRO A 41 -7.25 4.54 -11.06
N ALA A 42 -6.87 4.59 -12.34
CA ALA A 42 -7.71 4.42 -13.52
C ALA A 42 -6.86 3.76 -14.61
N PRO A 43 -7.45 3.15 -15.66
CA PRO A 43 -6.69 2.35 -16.60
C PRO A 43 -5.50 3.07 -17.27
N ASP A 44 -5.57 4.40 -17.40
CA ASP A 44 -4.56 5.21 -18.06
C ASP A 44 -3.81 6.16 -17.12
N GLN A 45 -3.95 5.99 -15.80
CA GLN A 45 -3.30 6.87 -14.81
C GLN A 45 -2.06 6.24 -14.21
N ILE A 46 -1.00 7.03 -14.11
CA ILE A 46 0.27 6.67 -13.45
C ILE A 46 0.61 7.75 -12.41
N PRO A 47 1.44 7.44 -11.42
CA PRO A 47 2.10 6.15 -11.16
C PRO A 47 1.14 5.09 -10.67
N ASP A 48 1.49 3.83 -10.91
CA ASP A 48 0.70 2.69 -10.44
C ASP A 48 1.46 1.85 -9.43
N LEU A 49 0.85 0.74 -9.00
CA LEU A 49 1.50 -0.29 -8.20
C LEU A 49 1.56 -1.58 -9.01
N MET A 50 2.73 -2.19 -9.06
CA MET A 50 2.93 -3.50 -9.66
C MET A 50 3.46 -4.46 -8.60
N PHE A 51 2.88 -5.64 -8.52
CA PHE A 51 3.28 -6.69 -7.59
C PHE A 51 3.96 -7.77 -8.40
N LEU A 52 5.24 -8.02 -8.10
CA LEU A 52 6.11 -8.89 -8.88
C LEU A 52 6.52 -10.10 -8.05
N SER A 53 6.42 -11.29 -8.64
CA SER A 53 6.77 -12.53 -7.96
C SER A 53 8.24 -12.54 -7.56
N ASN A 54 8.49 -12.83 -6.28
CA ASN A 54 9.82 -12.91 -5.70
C ASN A 54 9.76 -13.88 -4.52
N PRO A 55 10.74 -14.81 -4.39
CA PRO A 55 10.69 -15.83 -3.34
C PRO A 55 11.03 -15.30 -1.94
N ASP A 56 11.61 -14.10 -1.85
CA ASP A 56 12.06 -13.56 -0.57
C ASP A 56 10.88 -13.08 0.27
N THR A 57 11.00 -13.27 1.59
CA THR A 57 10.04 -12.68 2.53
C THR A 57 10.59 -11.38 3.07
N LYS A 58 9.66 -10.48 3.43
CA LYS A 58 10.05 -9.24 4.10
C LYS A 58 10.58 -9.58 5.50
N SER A 59 11.76 -9.06 5.86
CA SER A 59 12.40 -9.34 7.14
C SER A 59 12.77 -8.09 7.94
N VAL A 60 13.02 -6.96 7.28
CA VAL A 60 13.39 -5.71 7.94
C VAL A 60 12.38 -4.63 7.56
N LYS A 61 12.39 -3.52 8.33
CA LYS A 61 11.52 -2.39 8.01
C LYS A 61 11.79 -1.88 6.61
N ASN A 62 10.72 -1.56 5.86
CA ASN A 62 10.86 -0.96 4.54
C ASN A 62 11.60 0.37 4.62
N ARG A 63 12.53 0.59 3.73
CA ARG A 63 13.22 1.88 3.62
C ARG A 63 12.39 2.91 2.87
N LEU A 64 11.51 2.46 1.98
CA LEU A 64 10.50 3.28 1.33
C LEU A 64 9.14 2.80 1.77
N HIS A 65 8.22 3.70 2.00
CA HIS A 65 6.85 3.34 2.35
C HIS A 65 5.88 4.29 1.65
N LEU A 66 4.65 3.81 1.47
CA LEU A 66 3.58 4.64 0.93
C LEU A 66 2.99 5.49 2.05
N ASP A 67 2.68 6.73 1.73
CA ASP A 67 1.93 7.62 2.61
C ASP A 67 0.61 7.93 1.92
N LEU A 68 -0.50 7.65 2.62
CA LEU A 68 -1.84 7.81 2.08
C LEU A 68 -2.53 8.96 2.80
N ARG A 69 -3.12 9.87 2.04
CA ARG A 69 -3.83 11.03 2.59
C ARG A 69 -5.34 10.74 2.62
N PRO A 70 -5.95 10.58 3.79
CA PRO A 70 -7.37 10.29 3.90
C PRO A 70 -8.21 11.57 4.02
N ASP A 71 -9.50 11.45 3.75
CA ASP A 71 -10.47 12.47 4.16
C ASP A 71 -10.73 12.40 5.67
N ASP A 72 -10.74 11.18 6.22
CA ASP A 72 -10.99 10.90 7.63
C ASP A 72 -10.02 9.80 8.07
N GLN A 73 -9.01 10.17 8.86
CA GLN A 73 -7.95 9.25 9.26
C GLN A 73 -8.49 8.06 10.07
N ASP A 74 -9.31 8.34 11.08
CA ASP A 74 -9.81 7.25 11.95
C ASP A 74 -10.67 6.26 11.18
N ARG A 75 -11.50 6.75 10.26
CA ARG A 75 -12.33 5.88 9.40
C ARG A 75 -11.46 4.99 8.51
N GLU A 76 -10.44 5.56 7.87
CA GLU A 76 -9.59 4.80 6.97
C GLU A 76 -8.72 3.81 7.73
N VAL A 77 -8.21 4.17 8.90
CA VAL A 77 -7.46 3.22 9.74
C VAL A 77 -8.35 2.04 10.13
N ALA A 78 -9.58 2.31 10.57
CA ALA A 78 -10.52 1.24 10.94
C ALA A 78 -10.82 0.33 9.73
N ARG A 79 -10.98 0.92 8.54
CA ARG A 79 -11.24 0.16 7.33
C ARG A 79 -10.04 -0.73 6.96
N PHE A 80 -8.81 -0.21 7.02
CA PHE A 80 -7.60 -1.02 6.79
C PHE A 80 -7.50 -2.18 7.78
N LEU A 81 -7.77 -1.92 9.05
CA LEU A 81 -7.74 -2.98 10.07
C LEU A 81 -8.78 -4.06 9.76
N SER A 82 -9.96 -3.68 9.29
CA SER A 82 -11.00 -4.64 8.92
C SER A 82 -10.62 -5.47 7.70
N LEU A 83 -9.74 -4.95 6.83
CA LEU A 83 -9.22 -5.66 5.68
C LEU A 83 -8.03 -6.58 6.02
N GLY A 84 -7.54 -6.53 7.25
CA GLY A 84 -6.44 -7.40 7.69
C GLY A 84 -5.10 -6.72 7.89
N ALA A 85 -5.02 -5.41 7.73
CA ALA A 85 -3.83 -4.66 8.12
C ALA A 85 -3.67 -4.67 9.64
N THR A 86 -2.46 -4.47 10.12
CA THR A 86 -2.18 -4.38 11.56
C THR A 86 -1.40 -3.13 11.89
N ARG A 87 -1.55 -2.65 13.12
CA ARG A 87 -0.79 -1.50 13.60
C ARG A 87 0.64 -1.90 13.88
N VAL A 88 1.56 -0.97 13.63
CA VAL A 88 2.99 -1.20 13.85
C VAL A 88 3.59 0.00 14.58
N ASP A 89 4.46 -0.28 15.56
CA ASP A 89 5.27 0.74 16.20
C ASP A 89 6.67 0.66 15.59
N VAL A 90 7.07 1.72 14.89
CA VAL A 90 8.40 1.86 14.29
C VAL A 90 9.19 2.96 14.96
N GLY A 91 8.78 3.37 16.17
CA GLY A 91 9.43 4.45 16.94
C GLY A 91 8.90 5.83 16.59
N GLN A 92 7.71 5.94 15.97
CA GLN A 92 7.17 7.23 15.55
C GLN A 92 6.66 8.12 16.70
N GLY A 93 6.44 7.51 17.90
CA GLY A 93 5.99 8.29 19.07
C GLY A 93 4.64 8.96 18.86
N ASP A 94 4.54 10.25 19.17
CA ASP A 94 3.31 11.04 19.10
C ASP A 94 3.08 11.65 17.70
N ALA A 95 3.51 10.97 16.67
CA ALA A 95 3.33 11.43 15.28
C ALA A 95 1.85 11.59 14.91
N THR A 96 1.59 12.48 13.95
CA THR A 96 0.23 12.71 13.45
C THR A 96 -0.25 11.65 12.45
N TRP A 97 0.68 10.82 11.97
CA TRP A 97 0.37 9.72 11.06
C TRP A 97 0.27 8.40 11.82
N VAL A 98 -0.47 7.46 11.26
CA VAL A 98 -0.63 6.11 11.82
C VAL A 98 0.13 5.15 10.92
N VAL A 99 0.99 4.33 11.50
CA VAL A 99 1.75 3.31 10.77
C VAL A 99 1.02 1.99 10.86
N LEU A 100 0.76 1.41 9.68
CA LEU A 100 0.16 0.09 9.54
C LEU A 100 1.09 -0.80 8.73
N GLN A 101 0.81 -2.10 8.72
CA GLN A 101 1.46 -3.01 7.80
C GLN A 101 0.41 -3.82 7.05
N ASP A 102 0.72 -4.13 5.78
CA ASP A 102 -0.15 -4.94 4.94
C ASP A 102 -0.03 -6.43 5.34
N PRO A 103 -0.78 -7.33 4.68
CA PRO A 103 -0.75 -8.76 5.04
C PRO A 103 0.63 -9.42 4.93
N GLU A 104 1.56 -8.85 4.18
CA GLU A 104 2.93 -9.37 4.09
C GLU A 104 3.92 -8.59 4.95
N GLY A 105 3.44 -7.68 5.78
CA GLY A 105 4.27 -6.93 6.71
C GLY A 105 4.89 -5.66 6.14
N ASN A 106 4.47 -5.21 4.97
CA ASN A 106 4.98 -3.96 4.40
C ASN A 106 4.37 -2.77 5.15
N GLU A 107 5.24 -1.94 5.74
CA GLU A 107 4.79 -0.75 6.47
C GLU A 107 4.31 0.33 5.48
N PHE A 108 3.22 0.98 5.84
CA PHE A 108 2.70 2.16 5.15
C PHE A 108 2.03 3.08 6.16
N CYS A 109 1.79 4.31 5.78
CA CYS A 109 1.25 5.32 6.69
C CYS A 109 -0.07 5.86 6.19
N VAL A 110 -1.00 6.07 7.13
CA VAL A 110 -2.20 6.84 6.91
C VAL A 110 -1.96 8.19 7.57
N LEU A 111 -1.86 9.24 6.76
CA LEU A 111 -1.57 10.58 7.25
C LEU A 111 -2.83 11.17 7.89
N ARG A 112 -2.65 12.27 8.62
CA ARG A 112 -3.82 13.00 9.11
C ARG A 112 -4.59 13.58 7.92
N SER A 113 -5.87 13.86 8.13
CA SER A 113 -6.68 14.52 7.12
C SER A 113 -6.14 15.93 6.81
N ASP A 114 -6.24 16.36 5.55
CA ASP A 114 -5.95 17.74 5.17
C ASP A 114 -6.83 18.75 5.90
N GLN A 115 -7.97 18.29 6.37
CA GLN A 115 -8.96 19.13 7.05
C GLN A 115 -8.68 19.27 8.56
N ASP A 116 -7.73 18.50 9.09
CA ASP A 116 -7.34 18.52 10.51
C ASP A 116 -6.10 19.40 10.72
N ALA A 117 -6.05 20.52 10.07
CA ALA A 117 -4.93 21.45 10.18
C ALA A 117 -4.85 22.13 11.54
#